data_2c5437bf1c69d65065d9bebc1b9ba993
#
_entry.id   2c5437bf1c69d65065d9bebc1b9ba993
#
_cell.length_a   1.000
_cell.length_b   1.000
_cell.length_c   1.000
_cell.angle_alpha   90.00
_cell.angle_beta   90.00
_cell.angle_gamma   90.00
#
_symmetry.space_group_name_H-M   'P 1'
#
loop_
_entity.id
_entity.type
_entity.pdbx_description
1 polymer ?
#
loop_
_entity_poly.entity_id
_entity_poly.type
_entity_poly.pdbx_seq_one_letter_code
_entity_poly.pdbx_strand_id
1 'polypeptide(L)'
;MAWEIVLLEPVDSWFLKLCAGDPDSAVLVEKAIDRLAEVGPALGRPLVDTLEDDDLNNLKELRPGSRGRSEIRIIFIFDPDREAIFLVAGDKAGKWSRWYDEAIPLAKSRYAEYRAEKKAEKTKEDRR
;
A
#
# COMPACT_ATOMS: atom_id res chain seq x y z
N MET A 1 -19.99 2.13 2.69
CA MET A 1 -19.14 1.53 3.73
C MET A 1 -17.68 1.75 3.38
N ALA A 2 -16.90 2.10 4.38
CA ALA A 2 -15.47 2.33 4.19
C ALA A 2 -14.72 1.02 3.94
N TRP A 3 -13.60 1.11 3.23
CA TRP A 3 -12.64 0.03 3.07
C TRP A 3 -11.68 0.04 4.26
N GLU A 4 -11.33 -1.13 4.74
CA GLU A 4 -10.34 -1.26 5.79
C GLU A 4 -8.94 -1.09 5.18
N ILE A 5 -8.10 -0.26 5.81
CA ILE A 5 -6.72 -0.05 5.37
C ILE A 5 -5.80 -0.81 6.29
N VAL A 6 -5.04 -1.74 5.72
CA VAL A 6 -4.11 -2.59 6.47
C VAL A 6 -2.69 -2.21 6.09
N LEU A 7 -1.89 -1.76 7.06
CA LEU A 7 -0.49 -1.43 6.85
C LEU A 7 0.36 -2.61 7.35
N LEU A 8 0.85 -3.42 6.42
CA LEU A 8 1.77 -4.49 6.77
C LEU A 8 3.14 -3.91 7.13
N GLU A 9 3.82 -4.52 8.05
CA GLU A 9 5.20 -4.14 8.31
C GLU A 9 6.09 -4.50 7.11
N PRO A 10 7.06 -3.65 6.75
CA PRO A 10 7.50 -2.45 7.48
C PRO A 10 6.79 -1.15 7.07
N VAL A 11 5.66 -1.18 6.37
CA VAL A 11 4.93 0.03 5.97
C VAL A 11 4.47 0.82 7.18
N ASP A 12 3.96 0.15 8.20
CA ASP A 12 3.51 0.82 9.43
C ASP A 12 4.66 1.57 10.10
N SER A 13 5.79 0.90 10.32
CA SER A 13 7.00 1.53 10.88
C SER A 13 7.51 2.67 10.01
N TRP A 14 7.46 2.49 8.69
CA TRP A 14 7.84 3.54 7.73
C TRP A 14 6.98 4.79 7.93
N PHE A 15 5.67 4.62 8.08
CA PHE A 15 4.75 5.74 8.27
C PHE A 15 5.02 6.47 9.59
N LEU A 16 5.27 5.74 10.67
CA LEU A 16 5.61 6.35 11.96
C LEU A 16 6.90 7.18 11.88
N LYS A 17 7.90 6.68 11.16
CA LYS A 17 9.14 7.43 10.92
C LYS A 17 8.89 8.68 10.07
N LEU A 18 8.01 8.60 9.10
CA LEU A 18 7.63 9.74 8.27
C LEU A 18 6.97 10.82 9.13
N CYS A 19 6.06 10.43 10.01
CA CYS A 19 5.40 11.36 10.93
C CYS A 19 6.42 12.14 11.79
N ALA A 20 7.47 11.47 12.23
CA ALA A 20 8.51 12.10 13.05
C ALA A 20 9.49 12.96 12.24
N GLY A 21 9.87 12.50 11.04
CA GLY A 21 10.93 13.14 10.25
C GLY A 21 10.45 14.13 9.20
N ASP A 22 9.24 13.93 8.67
CA ASP A 22 8.66 14.78 7.62
C ASP A 22 7.14 14.87 7.82
N PRO A 23 6.69 15.60 8.85
CA PRO A 23 5.27 15.66 9.19
C PRO A 23 4.39 16.25 8.07
N ASP A 24 4.91 17.12 7.24
CA ASP A 24 4.14 17.69 6.14
C ASP A 24 3.78 16.62 5.11
N SER A 25 4.74 15.75 4.76
CA SER A 25 4.48 14.63 3.86
C SER A 25 3.57 13.59 4.52
N ALA A 26 3.72 13.36 5.83
CA ALA A 26 2.87 12.43 6.57
C ALA A 26 1.40 12.85 6.54
N VAL A 27 1.11 14.15 6.62
CA VAL A 27 -0.26 14.67 6.49
C VAL A 27 -0.83 14.36 5.11
N LEU A 28 -0.04 14.51 4.05
CA LEU A 28 -0.48 14.19 2.70
C LEU A 28 -0.77 12.69 2.53
N VAL A 29 0.07 11.84 3.12
CA VAL A 29 -0.16 10.39 3.12
C VAL A 29 -1.45 10.05 3.85
N GLU A 30 -1.66 10.63 5.02
CA GLU A 30 -2.88 10.40 5.82
C GLU A 30 -4.14 10.79 5.05
N LYS A 31 -4.13 11.95 4.41
CA LYS A 31 -5.26 12.40 3.60
C LYS A 31 -5.54 11.45 2.43
N ALA A 32 -4.49 10.95 1.79
CA ALA A 32 -4.64 9.99 0.70
C ALA A 32 -5.22 8.65 1.20
N ILE A 33 -4.78 8.19 2.36
CA ILE A 33 -5.31 6.99 3.00
C ILE A 33 -6.80 7.14 3.32
N ASP A 34 -7.18 8.28 3.91
CA ASP A 34 -8.58 8.55 4.25
C ASP A 34 -9.46 8.57 2.99
N ARG A 35 -8.97 9.17 1.93
CA ARG A 35 -9.69 9.21 0.65
C ARG A 35 -9.84 7.81 0.05
N LEU A 36 -8.79 7.01 0.12
CA LEU A 36 -8.83 5.62 -0.36
C LEU A 36 -9.84 4.78 0.44
N ALA A 37 -9.86 4.93 1.75
CA ALA A 37 -10.80 4.21 2.62
C ALA A 37 -12.25 4.57 2.28
N GLU A 38 -12.50 5.84 1.99
CA GLU A 38 -13.84 6.33 1.66
C GLU A 38 -14.31 5.85 0.27
N VAL A 39 -13.46 5.97 -0.74
CA VAL A 39 -13.84 5.73 -2.14
C VAL A 39 -13.60 4.28 -2.57
N GLY A 40 -12.53 3.64 -2.09
CA GLY A 40 -12.19 2.27 -2.48
C GLY A 40 -11.71 2.16 -3.93
N PRO A 41 -12.03 1.04 -4.61
CA PRO A 41 -11.50 0.76 -5.96
C PRO A 41 -11.87 1.77 -7.04
N ALA A 42 -12.88 2.60 -6.83
CA ALA A 42 -13.24 3.66 -7.77
C ALA A 42 -12.26 4.84 -7.76
N LEU A 43 -11.42 4.94 -6.73
CA LEU A 43 -10.43 6.00 -6.66
C LEU A 43 -9.35 5.78 -7.73
N GLY A 44 -9.18 6.76 -8.59
CA GLY A 44 -8.22 6.72 -9.68
C GLY A 44 -7.24 7.88 -9.62
N ARG A 45 -6.66 8.21 -10.77
CA ARG A 45 -5.71 9.32 -10.88
C ARG A 45 -6.33 10.63 -10.40
N PRO A 46 -5.54 11.52 -9.81
CA PRO A 46 -4.09 11.43 -9.64
C PRO A 46 -3.62 10.64 -8.43
N LEU A 47 -4.50 10.32 -7.47
CA LEU A 47 -4.09 9.69 -6.21
C LEU A 47 -3.74 8.20 -6.34
N VAL A 48 -4.42 7.47 -7.22
CA VAL A 48 -4.21 6.04 -7.41
C VAL A 48 -3.96 5.73 -8.88
N ASP A 49 -2.96 4.91 -9.13
CA ASP A 49 -2.68 4.39 -10.47
C ASP A 49 -2.57 2.87 -10.41
N THR A 50 -2.81 2.22 -11.54
CA THR A 50 -2.69 0.77 -11.65
C THR A 50 -1.26 0.41 -12.02
N LEU A 51 -0.72 -0.61 -11.35
CA LEU A 51 0.56 -1.21 -11.71
C LEU A 51 0.29 -2.50 -12.48
N GLU A 52 0.87 -2.62 -13.66
CA GLU A 52 0.74 -3.82 -14.46
C GLU A 52 1.64 -4.93 -13.91
N ASP A 53 1.07 -6.10 -13.74
CA ASP A 53 1.80 -7.28 -13.32
C ASP A 53 1.09 -8.52 -13.87
N ASP A 54 1.87 -9.48 -14.37
CA ASP A 54 1.32 -10.67 -15.01
C ASP A 54 0.59 -11.60 -14.03
N ASP A 55 0.98 -11.59 -12.77
CA ASP A 55 0.42 -12.48 -11.74
C ASP A 55 -0.68 -11.84 -10.89
N LEU A 56 -0.66 -10.52 -10.73
CA LEU A 56 -1.60 -9.81 -9.86
C LEU A 56 -2.37 -8.72 -10.63
N ASN A 57 -3.67 -8.90 -10.77
CA ASN A 57 -4.52 -8.00 -11.55
C ASN A 57 -4.89 -6.70 -10.84
N ASN A 58 -4.81 -6.66 -9.52
CA ASN A 58 -5.30 -5.53 -8.73
C ASN A 58 -4.20 -4.80 -7.97
N LEU A 59 -2.97 -4.89 -8.47
CA LEU A 59 -1.85 -4.18 -7.86
C LEU A 59 -1.93 -2.70 -8.21
N LYS A 60 -1.89 -1.85 -7.20
CA LYS A 60 -2.08 -0.40 -7.33
C LYS A 60 -0.97 0.35 -6.64
N GLU A 61 -0.81 1.62 -6.99
CA GLU A 61 0.04 2.51 -6.20
C GLU A 61 -0.75 3.73 -5.74
N LEU A 62 -0.53 4.12 -4.50
CA LEU A 62 -1.03 5.36 -3.94
C LEU A 62 0.03 6.44 -4.13
N ARG A 63 -0.40 7.59 -4.62
CA ARG A 63 0.47 8.73 -4.97
C ARG A 63 0.01 9.94 -4.17
N PRO A 64 0.38 10.03 -2.89
CA PRO A 64 -0.20 11.02 -1.98
C PRO A 64 0.23 12.46 -2.27
N GLY A 65 1.14 12.67 -3.20
CA GLY A 65 1.81 13.94 -3.35
C GLY A 65 2.89 14.09 -2.30
N SER A 66 3.70 15.11 -2.46
CA SER A 66 4.78 15.37 -1.51
C SER A 66 5.12 16.85 -1.53
N ARG A 67 5.71 17.31 -0.44
CA ARG A 67 6.28 18.63 -0.37
C ARG A 67 7.79 18.51 -0.56
N GLY A 68 8.36 19.41 -1.35
CA GLY A 68 9.78 19.38 -1.65
C GLY A 68 10.13 18.38 -2.73
N ARG A 69 11.23 17.63 -2.53
CA ARG A 69 11.80 16.75 -3.55
C ARG A 69 11.40 15.28 -3.43
N SER A 70 10.63 14.94 -2.42
CA SER A 70 10.24 13.54 -2.23
C SER A 70 9.17 13.12 -3.25
N GLU A 71 9.22 11.85 -3.62
CA GLU A 71 8.27 11.21 -4.53
C GLU A 71 7.74 9.95 -3.85
N ILE A 72 6.85 10.14 -2.87
CA ILE A 72 6.34 9.04 -2.07
C ILE A 72 5.38 8.18 -2.89
N ARG A 73 5.59 6.87 -2.81
CA ARG A 73 4.73 5.86 -3.44
C ARG A 73 4.46 4.74 -2.46
N ILE A 74 3.22 4.27 -2.44
CA ILE A 74 2.82 3.12 -1.63
C ILE A 74 2.16 2.10 -2.54
N ILE A 75 2.73 0.91 -2.64
CA ILE A 75 2.15 -0.18 -3.42
C ILE A 75 1.18 -0.93 -2.54
N PHE A 76 -0.04 -1.11 -3.03
CA PHE A 76 -1.10 -1.79 -2.31
C PHE A 76 -1.95 -2.64 -3.25
N ILE A 77 -2.79 -3.48 -2.68
CA ILE A 77 -3.72 -4.31 -3.42
C ILE A 77 -5.08 -4.28 -2.72
N PHE A 78 -6.16 -4.31 -3.52
CA PHE A 78 -7.50 -4.52 -2.98
C PHE A 78 -7.75 -6.02 -2.83
N ASP A 79 -8.02 -6.45 -1.60
CA ASP A 79 -8.27 -7.83 -1.25
C ASP A 79 -9.78 -8.12 -1.29
N PRO A 80 -10.20 -9.35 -1.65
CA PRO A 80 -11.61 -9.73 -1.65
C PRO A 80 -12.36 -9.48 -0.33
N ASP A 81 -11.66 -9.41 0.80
CA ASP A 81 -12.26 -9.16 2.11
C ASP A 81 -12.52 -7.67 2.38
N ARG A 82 -12.57 -6.83 1.36
CA ARG A 82 -12.76 -5.37 1.43
C ARG A 82 -11.65 -4.66 2.20
N GLU A 83 -10.45 -5.14 2.03
CA GLU A 83 -9.25 -4.53 2.60
C GLU A 83 -8.39 -3.96 1.49
N ALA A 84 -7.78 -2.80 1.73
CA ALA A 84 -6.67 -2.28 0.93
C ALA A 84 -5.40 -2.57 1.73
N ILE A 85 -4.56 -3.45 1.21
CA ILE A 85 -3.40 -3.96 1.92
C ILE A 85 -2.15 -3.24 1.42
N PHE A 86 -1.55 -2.43 2.27
CA PHE A 86 -0.34 -1.67 1.96
C PHE A 86 0.88 -2.57 2.15
N LEU A 87 1.60 -2.79 1.06
CA LEU A 87 2.65 -3.80 0.95
C LEU A 87 4.06 -3.22 0.99
N VAL A 88 4.30 -2.13 0.26
CA VAL A 88 5.61 -1.49 0.17
C VAL A 88 5.41 0.01 0.10
N ALA A 89 6.22 0.75 0.85
CA ALA A 89 6.20 2.20 0.80
C ALA A 89 7.63 2.73 0.69
N GLY A 90 7.79 3.86 0.04
CA GLY A 90 9.08 4.47 -0.09
C GLY A 90 9.06 5.75 -0.90
N ASP A 91 10.24 6.33 -1.04
CA ASP A 91 10.49 7.53 -1.83
C ASP A 91 11.25 7.13 -3.08
N LYS A 92 10.63 7.30 -4.26
CA LYS A 92 11.28 6.94 -5.52
C LYS A 92 12.11 8.08 -6.12
N ALA A 93 12.20 9.23 -5.45
CA ALA A 93 13.00 10.36 -5.94
C ALA A 93 14.45 9.92 -6.20
N GLY A 94 14.96 10.24 -7.39
CA GLY A 94 16.29 9.82 -7.80
C GLY A 94 16.43 8.39 -8.25
N LYS A 95 15.40 7.56 -8.06
CA LYS A 95 15.42 6.14 -8.45
C LYS A 95 14.48 5.82 -9.61
N TRP A 96 13.38 6.55 -9.74
CA TRP A 96 12.38 6.41 -10.81
C TRP A 96 11.97 4.95 -11.05
N SER A 97 12.16 4.42 -12.28
CA SER A 97 11.77 3.05 -12.61
C SER A 97 12.50 1.97 -11.80
N ARG A 98 13.73 2.23 -11.36
CA ARG A 98 14.49 1.27 -10.56
C ARG A 98 13.84 0.98 -9.21
N TRP A 99 13.14 1.96 -8.65
CA TRP A 99 12.40 1.73 -7.40
C TRP A 99 11.37 0.61 -7.58
N TYR A 100 10.65 0.61 -8.71
CA TYR A 100 9.64 -0.42 -8.99
C TYR A 100 10.24 -1.80 -9.23
N ASP A 101 11.44 -1.88 -9.77
CA ASP A 101 12.13 -3.15 -10.02
C ASP A 101 12.35 -3.95 -8.74
N GLU A 102 12.54 -3.28 -7.62
CA GLU A 102 12.68 -3.90 -6.31
C GLU A 102 11.33 -3.98 -5.57
N ALA A 103 10.52 -2.93 -5.66
CA ALA A 103 9.31 -2.79 -4.86
C ALA A 103 8.19 -3.75 -5.32
N ILE A 104 8.02 -3.98 -6.61
CA ILE A 104 6.95 -4.84 -7.11
C ILE A 104 7.15 -6.30 -6.70
N PRO A 105 8.34 -6.93 -6.90
CA PRO A 105 8.55 -8.28 -6.41
C PRO A 105 8.39 -8.42 -4.90
N LEU A 106 8.81 -7.40 -4.14
CA LEU A 106 8.65 -7.38 -2.69
C LEU A 106 7.17 -7.32 -2.29
N ALA A 107 6.39 -6.49 -2.98
CA ALA A 107 4.95 -6.40 -2.75
C ALA A 107 4.26 -7.74 -2.99
N LYS A 108 4.60 -8.42 -4.08
CA LYS A 108 4.06 -9.74 -4.41
C LYS A 108 4.36 -10.77 -3.33
N SER A 109 5.61 -10.79 -2.86
CA SER A 109 6.04 -11.71 -1.80
C SER A 109 5.29 -11.46 -0.49
N ARG A 110 5.16 -10.20 -0.10
CA ARG A 110 4.45 -9.83 1.13
C ARG A 110 2.97 -10.16 1.06
N TYR A 111 2.35 -9.96 -0.09
CA TYR A 111 0.94 -10.31 -0.26
C TYR A 111 0.73 -11.82 -0.18
N ALA A 112 1.60 -12.61 -0.80
CA ALA A 112 1.54 -14.06 -0.71
C ALA A 112 1.65 -14.55 0.74
N GLU A 113 2.56 -13.99 1.52
CA GLU A 113 2.71 -14.30 2.95
C GLU A 113 1.44 -13.93 3.73
N TYR A 114 0.89 -12.75 3.48
CA TYR A 114 -0.32 -12.28 4.14
C TYR A 114 -1.49 -13.22 3.88
N ARG A 115 -1.68 -13.64 2.64
CA ARG A 115 -2.75 -14.57 2.27
C ARG A 115 -2.55 -15.94 2.90
N ALA A 116 -1.33 -16.41 2.96
CA ALA A 116 -1.00 -17.69 3.59
C ALA A 116 -1.30 -17.68 5.09
N GLU A 117 -0.93 -16.60 5.79
CA GLU A 117 -1.21 -16.43 7.21
C GLU A 117 -2.70 -16.36 7.48
N LYS A 118 -3.44 -15.60 6.68
CA LYS A 118 -4.90 -15.49 6.79
C LYS A 118 -5.58 -16.84 6.61
N LYS A 119 -5.13 -17.61 5.63
CA LYS A 119 -5.66 -18.96 5.38
C LYS A 119 -5.38 -19.89 6.54
N ALA A 120 -4.19 -19.82 7.13
CA ALA A 120 -3.80 -20.64 8.27
C ALA A 120 -4.65 -20.31 9.50
N GLU A 121 -4.90 -19.02 9.78
CA GLU A 121 -5.76 -18.59 10.89
C GLU A 121 -7.19 -19.09 10.72
N LYS A 122 -7.74 -18.97 9.51
CA LYS A 122 -9.09 -19.43 9.21
C LYS A 122 -9.21 -20.94 9.41
N THR A 123 -8.20 -21.71 9.01
CA THR A 123 -8.18 -23.15 9.20
C THR A 123 -8.17 -23.51 10.69
N LYS A 124 -7.43 -22.76 11.52
CA LYS A 124 -7.42 -22.98 12.97
C LYS A 124 -8.79 -22.69 13.59
N GLU A 125 -9.46 -21.63 13.18
CA GLU A 125 -10.79 -21.30 13.67
C GLU A 125 -11.80 -22.37 13.31
N ASP A 126 -11.75 -22.88 12.07
CA ASP A 126 -12.67 -23.91 11.59
C ASP A 126 -12.51 -25.27 12.33
N ARG A 127 -11.38 -25.47 13.00
CA ARG A 127 -11.11 -26.70 13.77
C ARG A 127 -11.53 -26.66 15.23
N ARG A 128 -12.04 -25.54 15.69
CA ARG A 128 -12.47 -25.37 17.09
C ARG A 128 -13.88 -25.86 17.33
#